data_6ee1df52926f181c172971d90bcf4177
#
_entry.id   6ee1df52926f181c172971d90bcf4177
#
_cell.length_a   1.000
_cell.length_b   1.000
_cell.length_c   1.000
_cell.angle_alpha   90.00
_cell.angle_beta   90.00
_cell.angle_gamma   90.00
#
_symmetry.space_group_name_H-M   'P 1'
#
loop_
_entity.id
_entity.type
_entity.pdbx_description
1 polymer ?
#
loop_
_entity_poly.entity_id
_entity_poly.type
_entity_poly.pdbx_seq_one_letter_code
_entity_poly.pdbx_strand_id
1 'polypeptide(L)'
;MKIIFATNNAHKLKEVQAVLGDGFTLVTPREYGVTEEIPEEQETLEGNASQKAHYLHDRTGCDCFADDTGLEVEALGGAPGVHSARYATDGHDFAANNRLLLRNLEGVANRRARFRTVISLILGGEERLFEGIVEGRIIDRETGHEGFGFDPLFVPDGYDRTFAEMTTEE
;
A
#
# COMPACT_ATOMS: atom_id res chain seq x y z
N MET A 1 18.63 5.40 -14.19
CA MET A 1 18.67 4.08 -13.53
C MET A 1 17.32 3.41 -13.62
N LYS A 2 17.28 2.21 -14.16
CA LYS A 2 16.01 1.46 -14.27
C LYS A 2 15.84 0.52 -13.10
N ILE A 3 14.66 0.51 -12.52
CA ILE A 3 14.29 -0.34 -11.40
C ILE A 3 12.90 -0.91 -11.65
N ILE A 4 12.72 -2.21 -11.44
CA ILE A 4 11.41 -2.83 -11.55
C ILE A 4 10.64 -2.58 -10.25
N PHE A 5 9.44 -2.03 -10.36
CA PHE A 5 8.52 -1.91 -9.23
C PHE A 5 7.50 -3.04 -9.30
N ALA A 6 7.46 -3.86 -8.26
CA ALA A 6 6.61 -5.06 -8.19
C ALA A 6 5.15 -4.69 -7.89
N THR A 7 4.50 -4.02 -8.83
CA THR A 7 3.10 -3.65 -8.67
C THR A 7 2.37 -3.70 -10.01
N ASN A 8 1.10 -4.08 -9.95
CA ASN A 8 0.17 -3.93 -11.06
C ASN A 8 -0.77 -2.73 -10.82
N ASN A 9 -0.55 -1.99 -9.73
CA ASN A 9 -1.36 -0.83 -9.37
C ASN A 9 -0.82 0.42 -10.05
N ALA A 10 -1.52 0.90 -11.07
CA ALA A 10 -1.11 2.09 -11.84
C ALA A 10 -1.06 3.35 -10.97
N HIS A 11 -1.90 3.45 -9.94
CA HIS A 11 -1.88 4.59 -9.02
C HIS A 11 -0.58 4.64 -8.23
N LYS A 12 -0.13 3.50 -7.69
CA LYS A 12 1.14 3.40 -6.96
C LYS A 12 2.33 3.72 -7.85
N LEU A 13 2.33 3.17 -9.07
CA LEU A 13 3.42 3.40 -10.02
C LEU A 13 3.59 4.89 -10.30
N LYS A 14 2.49 5.57 -10.56
CA LYS A 14 2.49 7.01 -10.85
C LYS A 14 2.95 7.83 -9.64
N GLU A 15 2.44 7.52 -8.45
CA GLU A 15 2.79 8.22 -7.21
C GLU A 15 4.29 8.08 -6.91
N VAL A 16 4.83 6.88 -7.00
CA VAL A 16 6.24 6.61 -6.69
C VAL A 16 7.16 7.25 -7.73
N GLN A 17 6.80 7.18 -9.03
CA GLN A 17 7.57 7.83 -10.08
C GLN A 17 7.65 9.35 -9.86
N ALA A 18 6.55 9.97 -9.44
CA ALA A 18 6.51 11.39 -9.15
C ALA A 18 7.46 11.78 -8.00
N VAL A 19 7.55 10.93 -6.98
CA VAL A 19 8.44 11.16 -5.84
C VAL A 19 9.91 10.96 -6.20
N LEU A 20 10.23 9.95 -7.00
CA LEU A 20 11.61 9.62 -7.36
C LEU A 20 12.22 10.60 -8.37
N GLY A 21 11.38 11.24 -9.20
CA GLY A 21 11.85 12.19 -10.21
C GLY A 21 12.59 11.55 -11.37
N ASP A 22 13.38 12.36 -12.08
CA ASP A 22 13.98 11.97 -13.36
C ASP A 22 15.21 11.07 -13.23
N GLY A 23 15.80 10.95 -12.04
CA GLY A 23 17.01 10.13 -11.83
C GLY A 23 16.72 8.63 -11.89
N PHE A 24 15.46 8.24 -11.78
CA PHE A 24 15.03 6.84 -11.79
C PHE A 24 13.93 6.65 -12.81
N THR A 25 13.96 5.49 -13.47
CA THR A 25 12.89 5.09 -14.37
C THR A 25 12.28 3.82 -13.82
N LEU A 26 11.03 3.90 -13.39
CA LEU A 26 10.29 2.74 -12.93
C LEU A 26 9.77 1.96 -14.14
N VAL A 27 9.99 0.66 -14.11
CA VAL A 27 9.49 -0.24 -15.14
C VAL A 27 8.59 -1.29 -14.47
N THR A 28 7.66 -1.83 -15.25
CA THR A 28 6.72 -2.82 -14.73
C THR A 28 7.31 -4.22 -14.86
N PRO A 29 6.83 -5.18 -14.04
CA PRO A 29 7.23 -6.58 -14.21
C PRO A 29 6.93 -7.11 -15.61
N ARG A 30 5.82 -6.68 -16.19
CA ARG A 30 5.41 -7.10 -17.55
C ARG A 30 6.44 -6.74 -18.60
N GLU A 31 7.09 -5.60 -18.49
CA GLU A 31 8.15 -5.18 -19.43
C GLU A 31 9.35 -6.12 -19.42
N TYR A 32 9.50 -6.91 -18.37
CA TYR A 32 10.57 -7.91 -18.23
C TYR A 32 10.05 -9.35 -18.28
N GLY A 33 8.87 -9.54 -18.86
CA GLY A 33 8.33 -10.87 -19.11
C GLY A 33 7.61 -11.52 -17.94
N VAL A 34 7.42 -10.82 -16.83
CA VAL A 34 6.67 -11.33 -15.69
C VAL A 34 5.23 -10.84 -15.78
N THR A 35 4.35 -11.73 -16.27
CA THR A 35 2.93 -11.41 -16.51
C THR A 35 1.99 -12.09 -15.53
N GLU A 36 2.48 -13.07 -14.77
CA GLU A 36 1.71 -13.76 -13.75
C GLU A 36 1.53 -12.90 -12.51
N GLU A 37 0.57 -13.25 -11.68
CA GLU A 37 0.35 -12.58 -10.39
C GLU A 37 1.53 -12.87 -9.46
N ILE A 38 2.06 -11.81 -8.85
CA ILE A 38 3.17 -11.94 -7.89
C ILE A 38 2.59 -12.35 -6.54
N PRO A 39 3.09 -13.43 -5.92
CA PRO A 39 2.49 -13.92 -4.68
C PRO A 39 2.64 -12.98 -3.49
N GLU A 40 1.58 -12.93 -2.68
CA GLU A 40 1.50 -12.21 -1.40
C GLU A 40 0.90 -13.16 -0.37
N GLU A 41 1.71 -14.08 0.15
CA GLU A 41 1.22 -15.17 0.98
C GLU A 41 1.70 -15.10 2.43
N GLN A 42 2.40 -14.04 2.78
CA GLN A 42 2.97 -13.85 4.11
C GLN A 42 1.97 -13.19 5.06
N GLU A 43 2.22 -13.34 6.36
CA GLU A 43 1.34 -12.81 7.39
C GLU A 43 1.74 -11.40 7.86
N THR A 44 2.82 -10.85 7.32
CA THR A 44 3.31 -9.52 7.68
C THR A 44 3.55 -8.68 6.43
N LEU A 45 3.55 -7.35 6.61
CA LEU A 45 3.88 -6.43 5.53
C LEU A 45 5.32 -6.64 5.06
N GLU A 46 6.25 -6.83 6.01
CA GLU A 46 7.65 -7.11 5.72
C GLU A 46 7.78 -8.38 4.87
N GLY A 47 7.08 -9.43 5.26
CA GLY A 47 7.11 -10.71 4.55
C GLY A 47 6.61 -10.59 3.13
N ASN A 48 5.50 -9.90 2.92
CA ASN A 48 4.93 -9.72 1.58
C ASN A 48 5.82 -8.87 0.69
N ALA A 49 6.35 -7.76 1.21
CA ALA A 49 7.26 -6.91 0.44
C ALA A 49 8.51 -7.70 0.02
N SER A 50 9.11 -8.45 0.94
CA SER A 50 10.27 -9.28 0.68
C SER A 50 9.96 -10.37 -0.34
N GLN A 51 8.85 -11.07 -0.18
CA GLN A 51 8.43 -12.13 -1.10
C GLN A 51 8.28 -11.61 -2.54
N LYS A 52 7.64 -10.47 -2.70
CA LYS A 52 7.44 -9.87 -4.03
C LYS A 52 8.75 -9.44 -4.67
N ALA A 53 9.63 -8.80 -3.91
CA ALA A 53 10.92 -8.36 -4.42
C ALA A 53 11.80 -9.55 -4.84
N HIS A 54 11.89 -10.58 -4.00
CA HIS A 54 12.67 -11.78 -4.33
C HIS A 54 12.09 -12.54 -5.53
N TYR A 55 10.76 -12.60 -5.63
CA TYR A 55 10.08 -13.23 -6.75
C TYR A 55 10.53 -12.60 -8.08
N LEU A 56 10.56 -11.27 -8.13
CA LEU A 56 11.01 -10.56 -9.33
C LEU A 56 12.50 -10.69 -9.58
N HIS A 57 13.29 -10.55 -8.54
CA HIS A 57 14.75 -10.65 -8.66
C HIS A 57 15.18 -12.03 -9.17
N ASP A 58 14.57 -13.09 -8.64
CA ASP A 58 14.88 -14.45 -9.04
C ASP A 58 14.55 -14.73 -10.51
N ARG A 59 13.53 -14.07 -11.04
CA ARG A 59 13.09 -14.27 -12.43
C ARG A 59 13.78 -13.37 -13.45
N THR A 60 14.20 -12.18 -13.02
CA THR A 60 14.73 -11.17 -13.96
C THR A 60 16.21 -10.90 -13.78
N GLY A 61 16.77 -11.17 -12.60
CA GLY A 61 18.14 -10.80 -12.25
C GLY A 61 18.35 -9.29 -12.12
N CYS A 62 17.29 -8.50 -12.16
CA CYS A 62 17.36 -7.04 -12.17
C CYS A 62 17.16 -6.46 -10.78
N ASP A 63 17.67 -5.23 -10.60
CA ASP A 63 17.33 -4.43 -9.42
C ASP A 63 15.83 -4.20 -9.40
N CYS A 64 15.24 -4.33 -8.22
CA CYS A 64 13.80 -4.20 -8.09
C CYS A 64 13.43 -3.80 -6.67
N PHE A 65 12.19 -3.33 -6.52
CA PHE A 65 11.63 -3.14 -5.20
C PHE A 65 10.16 -3.48 -5.20
N ALA A 66 9.68 -3.82 -4.03
CA ALA A 66 8.28 -4.09 -3.78
C ALA A 66 7.86 -3.41 -2.49
N ASP A 67 6.59 -3.09 -2.41
CA ASP A 67 6.01 -2.55 -1.19
C ASP A 67 4.82 -3.38 -0.76
N ASP A 68 4.50 -3.29 0.52
CA ASP A 68 3.22 -3.71 1.04
C ASP A 68 2.75 -2.67 2.04
N THR A 69 1.49 -2.26 1.90
CA THR A 69 0.90 -1.20 2.72
C THR A 69 -0.35 -1.74 3.37
N GLY A 70 -0.51 -1.45 4.65
CA GLY A 70 -1.70 -1.81 5.39
C GLY A 70 -2.19 -0.67 6.25
N LEU A 71 -3.51 -0.64 6.46
CA LEU A 71 -4.15 0.23 7.43
C LEU A 71 -4.23 -0.56 8.73
N GLU A 72 -3.70 0.01 9.80
CA GLU A 72 -3.73 -0.58 11.14
C GLU A 72 -4.60 0.28 12.03
N VAL A 73 -5.73 -0.28 12.47
CA VAL A 73 -6.70 0.43 13.32
C VAL A 73 -6.52 -0.05 14.76
N GLU A 74 -6.19 0.87 15.65
CA GLU A 74 -5.87 0.53 17.05
C GLU A 74 -7.00 -0.22 17.75
N ALA A 75 -8.24 0.24 17.61
CA ALA A 75 -9.40 -0.38 18.26
C ALA A 75 -9.69 -1.80 17.73
N LEU A 76 -9.15 -2.15 16.56
CA LEU A 76 -9.33 -3.48 15.95
C LEU A 76 -8.09 -4.35 16.11
N GLY A 77 -7.19 -4.01 17.02
CA GLY A 77 -5.98 -4.77 17.26
C GLY A 77 -4.96 -4.75 16.11
N GLY A 78 -5.03 -3.70 15.28
CA GLY A 78 -4.16 -3.56 14.11
C GLY A 78 -4.77 -4.03 12.80
N ALA A 79 -6.00 -4.58 12.83
CA ALA A 79 -6.70 -4.96 11.59
C ALA A 79 -7.15 -3.71 10.82
N PRO A 80 -7.30 -3.77 9.50
CA PRO A 80 -7.08 -4.90 8.62
C PRO A 80 -5.62 -5.28 8.35
N GLY A 81 -4.65 -4.38 8.58
CA GLY A 81 -3.21 -4.69 8.48
C GLY A 81 -2.81 -5.27 7.14
N VAL A 82 -2.14 -6.43 7.16
CA VAL A 82 -1.67 -7.09 5.94
C VAL A 82 -2.82 -7.50 5.00
N HIS A 83 -4.04 -7.63 5.53
CA HIS A 83 -5.23 -7.99 4.76
C HIS A 83 -6.02 -6.80 4.24
N SER A 84 -5.46 -5.59 4.27
CA SER A 84 -6.19 -4.35 3.93
C SER A 84 -6.87 -4.38 2.56
N ALA A 85 -6.20 -4.87 1.53
CA ALA A 85 -6.77 -4.91 0.17
C ALA A 85 -7.92 -5.93 0.04
N ARG A 86 -7.94 -6.94 0.90
CA ARG A 86 -8.90 -8.06 0.85
C ARG A 86 -9.70 -8.18 2.15
N TYR A 87 -9.95 -7.06 2.79
CA TYR A 87 -10.57 -7.04 4.11
C TYR A 87 -11.98 -7.65 4.11
N ALA A 88 -12.82 -7.27 3.15
CA ALA A 88 -14.20 -7.74 3.07
C ALA A 88 -14.37 -8.98 2.18
N THR A 89 -13.55 -9.10 1.12
CA THR A 89 -13.66 -10.17 0.13
C THR A 89 -12.25 -10.58 -0.33
N ASP A 90 -12.15 -11.73 -0.98
CA ASP A 90 -10.87 -12.18 -1.59
C ASP A 90 -10.47 -11.34 -2.79
N GLY A 91 -11.42 -10.59 -3.39
CA GLY A 91 -11.13 -9.62 -4.44
C GLY A 91 -10.74 -8.27 -3.85
N HIS A 92 -10.28 -7.37 -4.69
CA HIS A 92 -9.90 -6.01 -4.27
C HIS A 92 -11.10 -5.06 -4.39
N ASP A 93 -12.15 -5.32 -3.61
CA ASP A 93 -13.37 -4.49 -3.60
C ASP A 93 -13.25 -3.40 -2.55
N PHE A 94 -12.75 -2.24 -2.96
CA PHE A 94 -12.51 -1.12 -2.05
C PHE A 94 -13.80 -0.62 -1.39
N ALA A 95 -14.90 -0.58 -2.12
CA ALA A 95 -16.18 -0.14 -1.57
C ALA A 95 -16.65 -1.08 -0.46
N ALA A 96 -16.54 -2.40 -0.68
CA ALA A 96 -16.89 -3.38 0.34
C ALA A 96 -15.96 -3.30 1.55
N ASN A 97 -14.68 -3.09 1.33
CA ASN A 97 -13.69 -2.94 2.41
C ASN A 97 -14.00 -1.73 3.28
N ASN A 98 -14.32 -0.59 2.65
CA ASN A 98 -14.69 0.63 3.38
C ASN A 98 -15.96 0.44 4.19
N ARG A 99 -16.99 -0.21 3.63
CA ARG A 99 -18.24 -0.49 4.34
C ARG A 99 -18.01 -1.41 5.54
N LEU A 100 -17.18 -2.43 5.38
CA LEU A 100 -16.88 -3.35 6.49
C LEU A 100 -16.12 -2.65 7.61
N LEU A 101 -15.16 -1.80 7.28
CA LEU A 101 -14.41 -1.04 8.27
C LEU A 101 -15.34 -0.13 9.06
N LEU A 102 -16.23 0.60 8.38
CA LEU A 102 -17.20 1.48 9.05
C LEU A 102 -18.11 0.69 9.97
N ARG A 103 -18.57 -0.49 9.53
CA ARG A 103 -19.41 -1.37 10.35
C ARG A 103 -18.68 -1.84 11.60
N ASN A 104 -17.43 -2.25 11.47
CA ASN A 104 -16.63 -2.75 12.59
C ASN A 104 -16.29 -1.65 13.59
N LEU A 105 -16.30 -0.40 13.17
CA LEU A 105 -16.05 0.75 14.05
C LEU A 105 -17.32 1.43 14.53
N GLU A 106 -18.49 0.93 14.18
CA GLU A 106 -19.76 1.50 14.62
C GLU A 106 -19.86 1.48 16.14
N GLY A 107 -20.10 2.65 16.73
CA GLY A 107 -20.14 2.81 18.18
C GLY A 107 -18.78 2.82 18.88
N VAL A 108 -17.68 2.74 18.14
CA VAL A 108 -16.33 2.75 18.69
C VAL A 108 -15.81 4.19 18.77
N ALA A 109 -15.44 4.64 19.96
CA ALA A 109 -14.94 6.00 20.18
C ALA A 109 -13.50 6.18 19.73
N ASN A 110 -12.65 5.17 19.92
CA ASN A 110 -11.25 5.23 19.52
C ASN A 110 -11.13 5.01 18.00
N ARG A 111 -10.78 6.08 17.29
CA ARG A 111 -10.65 6.08 15.83
C ARG A 111 -9.20 6.18 15.38
N ARG A 112 -8.23 6.01 16.27
CA ARG A 112 -6.82 6.06 15.92
C ARG A 112 -6.45 4.95 14.96
N ALA A 113 -5.72 5.33 13.92
CA ALA A 113 -5.27 4.41 12.89
C ALA A 113 -3.97 4.94 12.28
N ARG A 114 -3.29 4.07 11.54
CA ARG A 114 -2.10 4.47 10.78
C ARG A 114 -2.01 3.66 9.50
N PHE A 115 -1.52 4.27 8.45
CA PHE A 115 -1.02 3.54 7.30
C PHE A 115 0.44 3.20 7.55
N ARG A 116 0.79 1.97 7.32
CA ARG A 116 2.16 1.49 7.43
C ARG A 116 2.57 0.86 6.12
N THR A 117 3.71 1.28 5.58
CA THR A 117 4.26 0.77 4.32
C THR A 117 5.63 0.18 4.61
N VAL A 118 5.87 -1.02 4.11
CA VAL A 118 7.20 -1.63 4.11
C VAL A 118 7.65 -1.79 2.68
N ILE A 119 8.89 -1.36 2.40
CA ILE A 119 9.51 -1.48 1.09
C ILE A 119 10.69 -2.44 1.20
N SER A 120 10.74 -3.43 0.32
CA SER A 120 11.91 -4.29 0.14
C SER A 120 12.60 -3.88 -1.15
N LEU A 121 13.85 -3.44 -1.04
CA LEU A 121 14.66 -3.00 -2.17
C LEU A 121 15.80 -3.98 -2.36
N ILE A 122 15.96 -4.52 -3.57
CA ILE A 122 17.08 -5.39 -3.94
C ILE A 122 17.95 -4.66 -4.96
N LEU A 123 19.14 -4.30 -4.54
CA LEU A 123 20.17 -3.67 -5.39
C LEU A 123 21.43 -4.51 -5.37
N GLY A 124 21.91 -4.92 -6.55
CA GLY A 124 23.10 -5.74 -6.65
C GLY A 124 23.00 -7.05 -5.89
N GLY A 125 21.80 -7.59 -5.75
CA GLY A 125 21.52 -8.83 -5.03
C GLY A 125 21.36 -8.67 -3.52
N GLU A 126 21.50 -7.48 -2.96
CA GLU A 126 21.32 -7.22 -1.52
C GLU A 126 19.95 -6.62 -1.24
N GLU A 127 19.25 -7.22 -0.29
CA GLU A 127 17.94 -6.72 0.15
C GLU A 127 18.09 -5.73 1.30
N ARG A 128 17.31 -4.64 1.24
CA ARG A 128 17.16 -3.67 2.32
C ARG A 128 15.68 -3.39 2.53
N LEU A 129 15.28 -3.31 3.79
CA LEU A 129 13.90 -3.02 4.18
C LEU A 129 13.78 -1.59 4.71
N PHE A 130 12.71 -0.91 4.30
CA PHE A 130 12.39 0.44 4.76
C PHE A 130 10.95 0.47 5.23
N GLU A 131 10.65 1.35 6.19
CA GLU A 131 9.31 1.50 6.73
C GLU A 131 8.89 2.96 6.72
N GLY A 132 7.63 3.22 6.33
CA GLY A 132 6.99 4.52 6.44
C GLY A 132 5.68 4.40 7.19
N ILE A 133 5.36 5.38 8.03
CA ILE A 133 4.14 5.41 8.82
C ILE A 133 3.49 6.78 8.70
N VAL A 134 2.18 6.79 8.46
CA VAL A 134 1.35 7.99 8.51
C VAL A 134 0.25 7.74 9.54
N GLU A 135 0.26 8.49 10.63
CA GLU A 135 -0.75 8.37 11.67
C GLU A 135 -1.93 9.29 11.42
N GLY A 136 -3.10 8.87 11.86
CA GLY A 136 -4.31 9.64 11.68
C GLY A 136 -5.52 9.00 12.36
N ARG A 137 -6.69 9.22 11.78
CA ARG A 137 -7.94 8.69 12.31
C ARG A 137 -8.91 8.28 11.20
N ILE A 138 -9.83 7.39 11.55
CA ILE A 138 -10.91 6.97 10.66
C ILE A 138 -12.14 7.79 10.96
N ILE A 139 -12.74 8.39 9.92
CA ILE A 139 -13.99 9.13 10.04
C ILE A 139 -15.18 8.19 9.88
N ASP A 140 -16.39 8.71 10.01
CA ASP A 140 -17.61 7.89 10.08
C ASP A 140 -18.34 7.70 8.74
N ARG A 141 -17.83 8.31 7.65
CA ARG A 141 -18.40 8.15 6.30
C ARG A 141 -17.35 8.44 5.24
N GLU A 142 -17.50 7.81 4.08
CA GLU A 142 -16.59 8.04 2.96
C GLU A 142 -16.69 9.48 2.46
N THR A 143 -15.55 10.13 2.26
CA THR A 143 -15.45 11.52 1.84
C THR A 143 -14.29 11.67 0.84
N GLY A 144 -14.59 12.20 -0.34
CA GLY A 144 -13.60 12.41 -1.41
C GLY A 144 -13.59 11.28 -2.43
N HIS A 145 -12.92 11.50 -3.53
CA HIS A 145 -12.91 10.59 -4.69
C HIS A 145 -11.52 10.24 -5.22
N GLU A 146 -10.48 10.90 -4.71
CA GLU A 146 -9.11 10.65 -5.16
C GLU A 146 -8.51 9.46 -4.42
N GLY A 147 -7.41 8.91 -4.95
CA GLY A 147 -6.71 7.81 -4.33
C GLY A 147 -7.42 6.47 -4.49
N PHE A 148 -7.20 5.56 -3.55
CA PHE A 148 -7.74 4.20 -3.58
C PHE A 148 -7.83 3.62 -2.16
N GLY A 149 -8.40 2.41 -2.06
CA GLY A 149 -8.48 1.69 -0.79
C GLY A 149 -9.26 2.45 0.27
N PHE A 150 -8.66 2.63 1.44
CA PHE A 150 -9.30 3.30 2.58
C PHE A 150 -9.09 4.83 2.58
N ASP A 151 -8.54 5.39 1.52
CA ASP A 151 -8.29 6.84 1.43
C ASP A 151 -9.53 7.70 1.75
N PRO A 152 -10.76 7.32 1.35
CA PRO A 152 -11.94 8.10 1.71
C PRO A 152 -12.30 8.15 3.20
N LEU A 153 -11.69 7.31 4.02
CA LEU A 153 -11.99 7.21 5.45
C LEU A 153 -10.88 7.73 6.36
N PHE A 154 -9.69 7.93 5.83
CA PHE A 154 -8.51 8.26 6.65
C PHE A 154 -8.16 9.73 6.58
N VAL A 155 -8.10 10.38 7.75
CA VAL A 155 -7.64 11.76 7.90
C VAL A 155 -6.28 11.73 8.62
N PRO A 156 -5.18 12.10 7.93
CA PRO A 156 -3.88 12.11 8.58
C PRO A 156 -3.78 13.20 9.65
N ASP A 157 -2.95 12.97 10.66
CA ASP A 157 -2.73 13.95 11.72
C ASP A 157 -2.23 15.27 11.15
N GLY A 158 -2.74 16.38 11.68
CA GLY A 158 -2.40 17.71 11.19
C GLY A 158 -3.24 18.19 10.02
N TYR A 159 -4.15 17.37 9.53
CA TYR A 159 -5.06 17.71 8.43
C TYR A 159 -6.51 17.52 8.88
N ASP A 160 -7.42 18.18 8.16
CA ASP A 160 -8.87 18.04 8.40
C ASP A 160 -9.60 17.42 7.21
N ARG A 161 -8.85 16.92 6.23
CA ARG A 161 -9.38 16.27 5.02
C ARG A 161 -8.85 14.85 4.91
N THR A 162 -9.63 13.97 4.27
CA THR A 162 -9.19 12.61 3.96
C THR A 162 -8.16 12.61 2.84
N PHE A 163 -7.41 11.51 2.71
CA PHE A 163 -6.52 11.32 1.56
C PHE A 163 -7.28 11.42 0.24
N ALA A 164 -8.54 10.97 0.19
CA ALA A 164 -9.37 11.03 -1.01
C ALA A 164 -9.78 12.47 -1.38
N GLU A 165 -9.60 13.43 -0.48
CA GLU A 165 -9.85 14.85 -0.71
C GLU A 165 -8.59 15.64 -1.04
N MET A 166 -7.43 14.98 -1.02
CA MET A 166 -6.14 15.63 -1.19
C MET A 166 -5.61 15.48 -2.62
N THR A 167 -4.75 16.41 -3.02
CA THR A 167 -4.01 16.32 -4.28
C THR A 167 -2.79 15.42 -4.08
N THR A 168 -2.18 15.00 -5.18
CA THR A 168 -0.96 14.17 -5.15
C THR A 168 0.20 14.84 -4.41
N GLU A 169 0.24 16.19 -4.43
CA GLU A 169 1.30 16.96 -3.78
C GLU A 169 1.13 17.06 -2.26
N GLU A 170 -0.07 16.89 -1.76
CA GLU A 170 -0.34 16.87 -0.33
C GLU A 170 -0.02 15.48 0.25
#